data_a77528d1a1ebb19fb00082c8cb0c3ec5
#
_entry.id   a77528d1a1ebb19fb00082c8cb0c3ec5
#
_cell.length_a   1.000
_cell.length_b   1.000
_cell.length_c   1.000
_cell.angle_alpha   90.00
_cell.angle_beta   90.00
_cell.angle_gamma   90.00
#
_symmetry.space_group_name_H-M   'P 1'
#
loop_
_entity.id
_entity.type
_entity.pdbx_description
1 polymer ?
#
loop_
_entity_poly.entity_id
_entity_poly.type
_entity_poly.pdbx_seq_one_letter_code
_entity_poly.pdbx_strand_id
1 'polypeptide(L)'
;MKKILKFILFLLLITFLISCDNNKGPFEVRREGGKLVLYSDNKLAKGWVDTDTNVGNAVVKSKSIEYEKGLPTGNFKIYDENGLIVIETKLKNTGASVFQGQMITSEDGMLKKATGEFLIDTDYLIDGISFEDTDLPFRSIVNGDIETKYKDGQIQYKGKYKNSRRIGEHVSYYENGNLEAKGEYREDGSADRVEYHMNGNLALKESFSDYYNDIHNGTYEGYYESGQLGVREKYLENGKSIYEEFYPNGRPSLKCNYVNYEDEKLLDGEYTEYYENGNLKANAYYNQNVLEKFVINYPNGVLGFSGDKIKQNAKIYSKNGELIMSFVNGQIYYLNGILGYDPYAFKEEQLEVERVLENLPYSNYVAKE
;
A
#
# COMPACT_ATOMS: atom_id res chain seq x y z
N MET A 1 39.99 22.33 -7.15
CA MET A 1 40.86 21.13 -7.10
C MET A 1 40.44 20.10 -6.01
N LYS A 2 39.22 20.00 -5.58
CA LYS A 2 38.74 18.98 -4.60
C LYS A 2 37.63 18.06 -5.09
N LYS A 3 37.24 18.13 -6.39
CA LYS A 3 36.19 17.26 -7.01
C LYS A 3 36.73 16.20 -7.98
N ILE A 4 38.02 16.18 -8.26
CA ILE A 4 38.66 15.22 -9.22
C ILE A 4 39.29 14.05 -8.47
N LEU A 5 39.49 14.15 -7.14
CA LEU A 5 40.13 13.09 -6.37
C LEU A 5 39.19 11.99 -5.82
N LYS A 6 37.88 12.12 -6.03
CA LYS A 6 36.91 11.07 -5.65
C LYS A 6 36.56 10.09 -6.77
N PHE A 7 37.02 10.31 -8.00
CA PHE A 7 36.73 9.47 -9.16
C PHE A 7 37.86 8.48 -9.48
N ILE A 8 38.99 8.57 -8.83
CA ILE A 8 40.18 7.71 -9.07
C ILE A 8 40.32 6.59 -8.02
N LEU A 9 39.54 6.62 -6.92
CA LEU A 9 39.67 5.62 -5.85
C LEU A 9 38.60 4.49 -5.92
N PHE A 10 37.94 4.30 -7.04
CA PHE A 10 36.97 3.20 -7.26
C PHE A 10 37.47 2.17 -8.30
N LEU A 11 38.77 2.20 -8.60
CA LEU A 11 39.46 1.08 -9.24
C LEU A 11 40.06 0.17 -8.16
N LEU A 12 39.22 -0.32 -7.24
CA LEU A 12 39.60 -1.43 -6.40
C LEU A 12 39.59 -2.68 -7.27
N LEU A 13 40.79 -3.21 -7.49
CA LEU A 13 41.01 -4.57 -8.00
C LEU A 13 40.16 -5.53 -7.17
N ILE A 14 38.98 -5.90 -7.69
CA ILE A 14 38.26 -7.07 -7.19
C ILE A 14 39.00 -8.26 -7.78
N THR A 15 40.02 -8.75 -7.07
CA THR A 15 40.62 -10.05 -7.37
C THR A 15 39.66 -11.13 -6.91
N PHE A 16 38.77 -11.56 -7.82
CA PHE A 16 37.94 -12.72 -7.58
C PHE A 16 38.81 -13.97 -7.76
N LEU A 17 38.91 -14.81 -6.72
CA LEU A 17 39.37 -16.16 -6.84
C LEU A 17 38.22 -17.00 -7.40
N ILE A 18 38.34 -17.47 -8.63
CA ILE A 18 37.31 -18.22 -9.32
C ILE A 18 37.81 -19.64 -9.51
N SER A 19 37.02 -20.61 -9.05
CA SER A 19 37.18 -22.03 -9.40
C SER A 19 36.28 -22.37 -10.57
N CYS A 20 36.83 -22.80 -11.66
CA CYS A 20 36.09 -23.13 -12.88
C CYS A 20 36.52 -24.45 -13.50
N ASP A 21 35.55 -25.24 -13.94
CA ASP A 21 35.75 -26.20 -15.03
C ASP A 21 35.82 -25.42 -16.37
N ASN A 22 36.99 -25.36 -16.98
CA ASN A 22 37.31 -24.90 -18.34
C ASN A 22 37.66 -23.44 -18.63
N ASN A 23 37.63 -22.49 -17.66
CA ASN A 23 38.22 -21.15 -17.88
C ASN A 23 39.12 -20.77 -16.71
N LYS A 24 40.39 -21.13 -16.76
CA LYS A 24 41.39 -20.84 -15.73
C LYS A 24 42.19 -19.59 -16.11
N GLY A 25 41.73 -18.42 -15.72
CA GLY A 25 42.52 -17.20 -15.89
C GLY A 25 41.98 -16.06 -15.04
N PRO A 26 42.73 -14.99 -14.81
CA PRO A 26 42.23 -13.82 -14.15
C PRO A 26 41.08 -13.20 -14.96
N PHE A 27 39.93 -12.98 -14.29
CA PHE A 27 38.80 -12.31 -14.90
C PHE A 27 38.97 -10.81 -14.70
N GLU A 28 38.64 -10.04 -15.72
CA GLU A 28 38.67 -8.60 -15.71
C GLU A 28 37.37 -8.06 -16.28
N VAL A 29 36.71 -7.16 -15.54
CA VAL A 29 35.54 -6.42 -16.03
C VAL A 29 36.00 -5.12 -16.64
N ARG A 30 35.67 -4.88 -17.90
CA ARG A 30 35.96 -3.63 -18.62
C ARG A 30 34.67 -2.97 -19.06
N ARG A 31 34.66 -1.64 -19.14
CA ARG A 31 33.51 -0.90 -19.69
C ARG A 31 33.78 -0.57 -21.16
N GLU A 32 32.97 -1.13 -22.05
CA GLU A 32 33.05 -0.94 -23.50
C GLU A 32 31.70 -0.49 -24.07
N GLY A 33 31.68 0.61 -24.82
CA GLY A 33 30.47 1.15 -25.39
C GLY A 33 29.36 1.45 -24.37
N GLY A 34 29.75 1.76 -23.10
CA GLY A 34 28.84 2.04 -22.01
C GLY A 34 28.37 0.81 -21.23
N LYS A 35 28.73 -0.41 -21.63
CA LYS A 35 28.35 -1.68 -20.98
C LYS A 35 29.53 -2.33 -20.27
N LEU A 36 29.25 -3.09 -19.20
CA LEU A 36 30.26 -3.94 -18.58
C LEU A 36 30.48 -5.20 -19.44
N VAL A 37 31.74 -5.54 -19.67
CA VAL A 37 32.17 -6.68 -20.49
C VAL A 37 33.19 -7.48 -19.70
N LEU A 38 32.99 -8.80 -19.60
CA LEU A 38 33.89 -9.70 -18.88
C LEU A 38 34.93 -10.27 -19.83
N TYR A 39 36.20 -10.22 -19.38
CA TYR A 39 37.35 -10.83 -20.00
C TYR A 39 37.91 -11.99 -19.17
N SER A 40 38.38 -13.03 -19.78
CA SER A 40 39.17 -14.13 -19.21
C SER A 40 40.46 -14.24 -20.02
N ASP A 41 41.62 -14.12 -19.38
CA ASP A 41 42.94 -14.15 -20.04
C ASP A 41 43.05 -13.21 -21.25
N ASN A 42 42.57 -11.97 -21.09
CA ASN A 42 42.50 -10.93 -22.14
C ASN A 42 41.62 -11.32 -23.37
N LYS A 43 40.79 -12.35 -23.26
CA LYS A 43 39.77 -12.71 -24.27
C LYS A 43 38.39 -12.49 -23.72
N LEU A 44 37.44 -12.18 -24.58
CA LEU A 44 36.03 -12.08 -24.20
C LEU A 44 35.54 -13.39 -23.57
N ALA A 45 34.97 -13.31 -22.38
CA ALA A 45 34.52 -14.49 -21.65
C ALA A 45 33.44 -15.27 -22.43
N LYS A 46 33.48 -16.59 -22.32
CA LYS A 46 32.52 -17.51 -22.95
C LYS A 46 32.25 -18.68 -22.03
N GLY A 47 30.97 -19.06 -21.89
CA GLY A 47 30.52 -20.15 -21.03
C GLY A 47 30.20 -19.68 -19.62
N TRP A 48 30.00 -20.61 -18.72
CA TRP A 48 29.65 -20.33 -17.31
C TRP A 48 30.85 -19.81 -16.53
N VAL A 49 30.60 -18.74 -15.78
CA VAL A 49 31.56 -18.12 -14.87
C VAL A 49 30.96 -18.07 -13.48
N ASP A 50 31.64 -18.67 -12.52
CA ASP A 50 31.26 -18.72 -11.14
C ASP A 50 31.92 -17.57 -10.39
N THR A 51 31.20 -16.98 -9.45
CA THR A 51 31.68 -15.98 -8.50
C THR A 51 31.46 -16.50 -7.10
N ASP A 52 32.47 -16.42 -6.26
CA ASP A 52 32.40 -16.84 -4.87
C ASP A 52 32.37 -15.62 -3.95
N THR A 53 31.80 -15.77 -2.76
CA THR A 53 31.80 -14.76 -1.70
C THR A 53 32.23 -15.38 -0.37
N ASN A 54 32.72 -14.54 0.54
CA ASN A 54 33.08 -14.99 1.89
C ASN A 54 31.86 -14.86 2.81
N VAL A 55 31.49 -15.96 3.48
CA VAL A 55 30.49 -15.96 4.53
C VAL A 55 31.17 -16.45 5.81
N GLY A 56 31.49 -15.51 6.69
CA GLY A 56 32.34 -15.78 7.85
C GLY A 56 33.74 -16.28 7.42
N ASN A 57 34.10 -17.52 7.76
CA ASN A 57 35.36 -18.16 7.38
C ASN A 57 35.21 -19.10 6.16
N ALA A 58 34.04 -19.24 5.59
CA ALA A 58 33.78 -20.10 4.44
C ALA A 58 33.75 -19.29 3.15
N VAL A 59 34.23 -19.92 2.06
CA VAL A 59 34.08 -19.43 0.68
C VAL A 59 32.93 -20.19 0.07
N VAL A 60 31.85 -19.47 -0.31
CA VAL A 60 30.65 -20.07 -0.91
C VAL A 60 30.41 -19.47 -2.28
N LYS A 61 29.90 -20.28 -3.19
CA LYS A 61 29.47 -19.80 -4.50
C LYS A 61 28.30 -18.84 -4.34
N SER A 62 28.43 -17.61 -4.86
CA SER A 62 27.39 -16.60 -4.78
C SER A 62 26.57 -16.50 -6.06
N LYS A 63 27.21 -16.60 -7.23
CA LYS A 63 26.52 -16.58 -8.52
C LYS A 63 27.28 -17.34 -9.58
N SER A 64 26.52 -17.78 -10.59
CA SER A 64 27.01 -18.44 -11.79
C SER A 64 26.29 -17.81 -12.98
N ILE A 65 27.04 -17.21 -13.91
CA ILE A 65 26.45 -16.47 -15.04
C ILE A 65 27.07 -17.04 -16.34
N GLU A 66 26.20 -17.29 -17.32
CA GLU A 66 26.68 -17.72 -18.65
C GLU A 66 26.99 -16.51 -19.53
N TYR A 67 28.16 -16.50 -20.12
CA TYR A 67 28.64 -15.44 -20.98
C TYR A 67 28.84 -15.93 -22.44
N GLU A 68 28.53 -15.00 -23.37
CA GLU A 68 28.95 -15.13 -24.76
C GLU A 68 29.53 -13.78 -25.23
N LYS A 69 30.76 -13.85 -25.79
CA LYS A 69 31.49 -12.63 -26.21
C LYS A 69 31.60 -11.57 -25.08
N GLY A 70 31.85 -12.03 -23.87
CA GLY A 70 32.02 -11.16 -22.70
C GLY A 70 30.73 -10.57 -22.10
N LEU A 71 29.58 -10.84 -22.71
CA LEU A 71 28.28 -10.35 -22.24
C LEU A 71 27.44 -11.51 -21.67
N PRO A 72 26.65 -11.25 -20.59
CA PRO A 72 25.72 -12.25 -20.07
C PRO A 72 24.71 -12.69 -21.13
N THR A 73 24.47 -14.01 -21.23
CA THR A 73 23.44 -14.57 -22.12
C THR A 73 22.02 -14.41 -21.57
N GLY A 74 21.89 -14.13 -20.27
CA GLY A 74 20.64 -14.14 -19.51
C GLY A 74 20.42 -15.43 -18.72
N ASN A 75 21.24 -16.45 -18.92
CA ASN A 75 21.24 -17.64 -18.08
C ASN A 75 22.15 -17.41 -16.87
N PHE A 76 21.55 -17.46 -15.68
CA PHE A 76 22.30 -17.31 -14.45
C PHE A 76 21.65 -18.06 -13.27
N LYS A 77 22.46 -18.29 -12.25
CA LYS A 77 22.06 -18.86 -10.97
C LYS A 77 22.61 -17.99 -9.85
N ILE A 78 21.81 -17.74 -8.85
CA ILE A 78 22.21 -17.09 -7.58
C ILE A 78 22.06 -18.12 -6.47
N TYR A 79 23.01 -18.13 -5.56
CA TYR A 79 23.06 -19.07 -4.45
C TYR A 79 22.97 -18.32 -3.14
N ASP A 80 22.29 -18.91 -2.14
CA ASP A 80 22.28 -18.41 -0.76
C ASP A 80 23.59 -18.68 -0.03
N GLU A 81 23.69 -18.26 1.21
CA GLU A 81 24.84 -18.49 2.09
C GLU A 81 25.15 -19.98 2.37
N ASN A 82 24.17 -20.88 2.13
CA ASN A 82 24.30 -22.33 2.28
C ASN A 82 24.65 -23.03 0.97
N GLY A 83 24.78 -22.26 -0.14
CA GLY A 83 25.06 -22.79 -1.47
C GLY A 83 23.83 -23.38 -2.18
N LEU A 84 22.62 -23.10 -1.71
CA LEU A 84 21.39 -23.49 -2.39
C LEU A 84 21.02 -22.47 -3.46
N ILE A 85 20.49 -22.93 -4.59
CA ILE A 85 20.05 -22.05 -5.67
C ILE A 85 18.77 -21.33 -5.24
N VAL A 86 18.84 -19.99 -5.15
CA VAL A 86 17.70 -19.13 -4.85
C VAL A 86 17.13 -18.45 -6.08
N ILE A 87 17.93 -18.28 -7.14
CA ILE A 87 17.46 -17.82 -8.46
C ILE A 87 18.04 -18.70 -9.55
N GLU A 88 17.20 -19.15 -10.47
CA GLU A 88 17.62 -19.83 -11.69
C GLU A 88 16.87 -19.29 -12.90
N THR A 89 17.59 -19.06 -13.98
CA THR A 89 17.00 -18.58 -15.23
C THR A 89 17.30 -19.51 -16.40
N LYS A 90 16.36 -19.52 -17.36
CA LYS A 90 16.50 -20.12 -18.70
C LYS A 90 16.02 -19.07 -19.70
N LEU A 91 16.88 -18.09 -19.98
CA LEU A 91 16.55 -16.90 -20.77
C LEU A 91 17.38 -16.87 -22.05
N LYS A 92 16.82 -16.27 -23.08
CA LYS A 92 17.48 -15.95 -24.33
C LYS A 92 17.37 -14.47 -24.59
N ASN A 93 18.50 -13.82 -24.83
CA ASN A 93 18.54 -12.41 -25.22
C ASN A 93 17.86 -12.23 -26.59
N THR A 94 16.88 -11.33 -26.67
CA THR A 94 16.11 -11.01 -27.88
C THR A 94 16.30 -9.57 -28.31
N GLY A 95 17.00 -8.76 -27.53
CA GLY A 95 17.27 -7.32 -27.82
C GLY A 95 18.19 -6.72 -26.76
N ALA A 96 18.40 -5.40 -26.81
CA ALA A 96 19.33 -4.65 -25.96
C ALA A 96 18.97 -4.78 -24.50
N SER A 97 18.70 -5.50 -23.73
CA SER A 97 18.27 -5.73 -22.34
C SER A 97 16.94 -6.49 -22.23
N VAL A 98 16.44 -7.02 -23.37
CA VAL A 98 15.22 -7.83 -23.37
C VAL A 98 15.59 -9.29 -23.46
N PHE A 99 15.10 -10.09 -22.52
CA PHE A 99 15.33 -11.52 -22.43
C PHE A 99 14.00 -12.27 -22.42
N GLN A 100 13.90 -13.36 -23.15
CA GLN A 100 12.70 -14.18 -23.22
C GLN A 100 12.97 -15.57 -22.65
N GLY A 101 12.07 -16.07 -21.83
CA GLY A 101 12.17 -17.43 -21.27
C GLY A 101 11.52 -17.56 -19.90
N GLN A 102 12.23 -18.21 -18.98
CA GLN A 102 11.75 -18.53 -17.64
C GLN A 102 12.73 -18.08 -16.56
N MET A 103 12.19 -17.54 -15.48
CA MET A 103 12.91 -17.21 -14.26
C MET A 103 12.21 -17.89 -13.07
N ILE A 104 12.99 -18.49 -12.19
CA ILE A 104 12.51 -19.13 -10.97
C ILE A 104 13.31 -18.53 -9.82
N THR A 105 12.62 -18.06 -8.76
CA THR A 105 13.25 -17.71 -7.50
C THR A 105 12.69 -18.57 -6.36
N SER A 106 13.53 -18.84 -5.37
CA SER A 106 13.17 -19.60 -4.17
C SER A 106 13.60 -18.81 -2.93
N GLU A 107 12.67 -18.63 -2.02
CA GLU A 107 12.91 -17.98 -0.72
C GLU A 107 12.18 -18.77 0.34
N ASP A 108 12.90 -19.23 1.37
CA ASP A 108 12.33 -20.03 2.47
C ASP A 108 11.47 -21.22 2.00
N GLY A 109 11.79 -21.78 0.83
CA GLY A 109 11.05 -22.87 0.22
C GLY A 109 9.81 -22.49 -0.56
N MET A 110 9.45 -21.21 -0.62
CA MET A 110 8.47 -20.70 -1.56
C MET A 110 9.08 -20.53 -2.95
N LEU A 111 8.33 -20.87 -3.99
CA LEU A 111 8.77 -20.74 -5.38
C LEU A 111 7.99 -19.66 -6.09
N LYS A 112 8.73 -18.73 -6.72
CA LYS A 112 8.17 -17.75 -7.66
C LYS A 112 8.68 -18.13 -9.07
N LYS A 113 7.77 -18.38 -9.98
CA LYS A 113 8.06 -18.71 -11.38
C LYS A 113 7.44 -17.68 -12.29
N ALA A 114 8.26 -17.07 -13.14
CA ALA A 114 7.80 -16.19 -14.19
C ALA A 114 8.21 -16.73 -15.56
N THR A 115 7.34 -16.58 -16.57
CA THR A 115 7.59 -17.00 -17.93
C THR A 115 7.13 -15.91 -18.88
N GLY A 116 8.03 -15.45 -19.75
CA GLY A 116 7.71 -14.37 -20.69
C GLY A 116 8.91 -13.54 -21.09
N GLU A 117 8.70 -12.25 -21.23
CA GLU A 117 9.74 -11.27 -21.55
C GLU A 117 10.14 -10.49 -20.30
N PHE A 118 11.44 -10.34 -20.12
CA PHE A 118 12.04 -9.65 -18.98
C PHE A 118 12.93 -8.51 -19.46
N LEU A 119 12.87 -7.39 -18.79
CA LEU A 119 13.81 -6.28 -18.96
C LEU A 119 14.89 -6.39 -17.88
N ILE A 120 16.10 -6.81 -18.25
CA ILE A 120 17.21 -7.02 -17.31
C ILE A 120 18.42 -6.24 -17.82
N ASP A 121 18.96 -5.36 -16.98
CA ASP A 121 20.21 -4.68 -17.26
C ASP A 121 21.37 -5.67 -17.14
N THR A 122 22.20 -5.76 -18.17
CA THR A 122 23.35 -6.65 -18.18
C THR A 122 24.43 -6.23 -17.19
N ASP A 123 24.57 -4.93 -16.91
CA ASP A 123 25.49 -4.43 -15.89
C ASP A 123 25.03 -4.87 -14.50
N TYR A 124 23.71 -4.86 -14.25
CA TYR A 124 23.12 -5.37 -13.02
C TYR A 124 23.37 -6.87 -12.82
N LEU A 125 23.32 -7.67 -13.87
CA LEU A 125 23.67 -9.11 -13.78
C LEU A 125 25.11 -9.33 -13.33
N ILE A 126 26.03 -8.48 -13.78
CA ILE A 126 27.47 -8.62 -13.45
C ILE A 126 27.74 -8.19 -12.00
N ASP A 127 27.29 -6.99 -11.61
CA ASP A 127 27.66 -6.35 -10.35
C ASP A 127 26.56 -6.30 -9.29
N GLY A 128 25.29 -6.21 -9.69
CA GLY A 128 24.19 -5.80 -8.82
C GLY A 128 23.31 -6.92 -8.27
N ILE A 129 23.31 -8.11 -8.92
CA ILE A 129 22.39 -9.19 -8.53
C ILE A 129 22.91 -9.95 -7.30
N SER A 130 22.05 -10.21 -6.33
CA SER A 130 22.36 -10.93 -5.09
C SER A 130 21.28 -11.95 -4.74
N PHE A 131 21.50 -12.74 -3.69
CA PHE A 131 20.52 -13.70 -3.17
C PHE A 131 19.29 -13.04 -2.54
N GLU A 132 19.36 -11.73 -2.21
CA GLU A 132 18.23 -10.96 -1.67
C GLU A 132 17.22 -10.52 -2.75
N ASP A 133 17.54 -10.74 -4.03
CA ASP A 133 16.73 -10.30 -5.18
C ASP A 133 15.57 -11.26 -5.50
N THR A 134 14.88 -11.80 -4.49
CA THR A 134 13.78 -12.78 -4.68
C THR A 134 12.58 -12.20 -5.43
N ASP A 135 12.43 -10.87 -5.46
CA ASP A 135 11.38 -10.18 -6.22
C ASP A 135 11.73 -9.88 -7.67
N LEU A 136 12.91 -10.30 -8.12
CA LEU A 136 13.38 -10.05 -9.49
C LEU A 136 12.36 -10.43 -10.59
N PRO A 137 11.62 -11.56 -10.52
CA PRO A 137 10.61 -11.88 -11.52
C PRO A 137 9.52 -10.82 -11.65
N PHE A 138 9.05 -10.26 -10.53
CA PHE A 138 8.00 -9.25 -10.53
C PHE A 138 8.49 -7.89 -11.04
N ARG A 139 9.74 -7.53 -10.72
CA ARG A 139 10.34 -6.25 -11.13
C ARG A 139 10.77 -6.24 -12.60
N SER A 140 11.09 -7.40 -13.14
CA SER A 140 11.73 -7.53 -14.46
C SER A 140 10.77 -7.95 -15.57
N ILE A 141 9.60 -8.52 -15.25
CA ILE A 141 8.68 -9.02 -16.28
C ILE A 141 8.02 -7.88 -17.03
N VAL A 142 8.13 -7.90 -18.34
CA VAL A 142 7.48 -6.94 -19.25
C VAL A 142 6.19 -7.52 -19.78
N ASN A 143 6.26 -8.75 -20.32
CA ASN A 143 5.11 -9.50 -20.82
C ASN A 143 5.23 -10.94 -20.37
N GLY A 144 4.16 -11.53 -19.84
CA GLY A 144 4.16 -12.93 -19.45
C GLY A 144 3.37 -13.25 -18.19
N ASP A 145 3.59 -14.43 -17.65
CA ASP A 145 2.85 -15.00 -16.53
C ASP A 145 3.74 -15.16 -15.30
N ILE A 146 3.19 -14.91 -14.11
CA ILE A 146 3.84 -15.18 -12.82
C ILE A 146 2.98 -16.17 -12.02
N GLU A 147 3.62 -17.15 -11.42
CA GLU A 147 3.05 -18.08 -10.45
C GLU A 147 3.97 -18.18 -9.23
N THR A 148 3.43 -18.06 -8.04
CA THR A 148 4.14 -18.33 -6.79
C THR A 148 3.47 -19.49 -6.06
N LYS A 149 4.27 -20.28 -5.35
CA LYS A 149 3.81 -21.44 -4.58
C LYS A 149 4.36 -21.42 -3.18
N TYR A 150 3.54 -21.86 -2.25
CA TYR A 150 3.95 -22.22 -0.89
C TYR A 150 4.90 -23.43 -0.88
N LYS A 151 5.52 -23.68 0.27
CA LYS A 151 6.44 -24.82 0.48
C LYS A 151 5.83 -26.18 0.18
N ASP A 152 4.55 -26.34 0.41
CA ASP A 152 3.78 -27.57 0.14
C ASP A 152 3.40 -27.74 -1.33
N GLY A 153 3.72 -26.74 -2.18
CA GLY A 153 3.45 -26.74 -3.60
C GLY A 153 2.09 -26.15 -4.00
N GLN A 154 1.26 -25.74 -3.05
CA GLN A 154 0.01 -25.05 -3.35
C GLN A 154 0.29 -23.67 -3.98
N ILE A 155 -0.59 -23.23 -4.89
CA ILE A 155 -0.48 -21.90 -5.49
C ILE A 155 -0.74 -20.87 -4.41
N GLN A 156 0.19 -19.90 -4.27
CA GLN A 156 0.03 -18.70 -3.46
C GLN A 156 -0.52 -17.55 -4.31
N TYR A 157 0.01 -17.37 -5.52
CA TYR A 157 -0.39 -16.27 -6.40
C TYR A 157 -0.18 -16.69 -7.86
N LYS A 158 -1.05 -16.19 -8.74
CA LYS A 158 -0.85 -16.22 -10.19
C LYS A 158 -1.44 -14.98 -10.85
N GLY A 159 -0.81 -14.53 -11.94
CA GLY A 159 -1.28 -13.38 -12.72
C GLY A 159 -0.49 -13.21 -14.00
N LYS A 160 -0.98 -12.33 -14.86
CA LYS A 160 -0.42 -12.01 -16.16
C LYS A 160 -0.02 -10.55 -16.26
N TYR A 161 1.08 -10.30 -16.94
CA TYR A 161 1.61 -8.95 -17.18
C TYR A 161 1.68 -8.65 -18.68
N LYS A 162 1.42 -7.39 -19.03
CA LYS A 162 1.63 -6.80 -20.36
C LYS A 162 2.19 -5.40 -20.19
N ASN A 163 3.31 -5.09 -20.86
CA ASN A 163 4.00 -3.80 -20.74
C ASN A 163 4.29 -3.42 -19.27
N SER A 164 4.74 -4.39 -18.47
CA SER A 164 5.02 -4.28 -17.03
C SER A 164 3.79 -3.92 -16.17
N ARG A 165 2.58 -4.03 -16.69
CA ARG A 165 1.32 -3.80 -15.98
C ARG A 165 0.53 -5.09 -15.84
N ARG A 166 -0.18 -5.23 -14.74
CA ARG A 166 -1.14 -6.34 -14.54
C ARG A 166 -2.22 -6.30 -15.61
N ILE A 167 -2.60 -7.48 -16.14
CA ILE A 167 -3.70 -7.62 -17.09
C ILE A 167 -4.44 -8.93 -16.88
N GLY A 168 -5.77 -8.91 -17.07
CA GLY A 168 -6.64 -10.07 -16.85
C GLY A 168 -6.75 -10.45 -15.40
N GLU A 169 -7.03 -11.70 -15.14
CA GLU A 169 -7.24 -12.23 -13.80
C GLU A 169 -5.92 -12.38 -13.02
N HIS A 170 -5.91 -11.85 -11.81
CA HIS A 170 -4.89 -12.08 -10.79
C HIS A 170 -5.55 -12.68 -9.56
N VAL A 171 -4.98 -13.75 -9.01
CA VAL A 171 -5.52 -14.42 -7.81
C VAL A 171 -4.41 -14.74 -6.83
N SER A 172 -4.72 -14.61 -5.54
CA SER A 172 -3.87 -15.09 -4.43
C SER A 172 -4.68 -15.94 -3.47
N TYR A 173 -3.98 -16.84 -2.78
CA TYR A 173 -4.56 -17.79 -1.84
C TYR A 173 -3.78 -17.77 -0.54
N TYR A 174 -4.45 -17.98 0.58
CA TYR A 174 -3.83 -18.26 1.88
C TYR A 174 -3.19 -19.65 1.92
N GLU A 175 -2.31 -19.90 2.88
CA GLU A 175 -1.70 -21.23 3.08
C GLU A 175 -2.73 -22.34 3.35
N ASN A 176 -3.91 -22.02 3.90
CA ASN A 176 -5.00 -22.98 4.08
C ASN A 176 -5.76 -23.31 2.79
N GLY A 177 -5.37 -22.72 1.64
CA GLY A 177 -5.99 -22.91 0.34
C GLY A 177 -7.22 -22.03 0.07
N ASN A 178 -7.70 -21.25 1.03
CA ASN A 178 -8.78 -20.30 0.80
C ASN A 178 -8.32 -19.15 -0.08
N LEU A 179 -9.23 -18.64 -0.91
CA LEU A 179 -8.98 -17.45 -1.73
C LEU A 179 -8.68 -16.26 -0.83
N GLU A 180 -7.56 -15.57 -1.07
CA GLU A 180 -7.16 -14.35 -0.37
C GLU A 180 -7.59 -13.12 -1.14
N ALA A 181 -7.25 -13.04 -2.44
CA ALA A 181 -7.67 -11.94 -3.29
C ALA A 181 -7.88 -12.39 -4.73
N LYS A 182 -8.75 -11.66 -5.42
CA LYS A 182 -8.98 -11.79 -6.85
C LYS A 182 -9.16 -10.40 -7.46
N GLY A 183 -8.45 -10.13 -8.56
CA GLY A 183 -8.58 -8.88 -9.33
C GLY A 183 -8.71 -9.17 -10.82
N GLU A 184 -9.49 -8.34 -11.50
CA GLU A 184 -9.57 -8.30 -12.96
C GLU A 184 -9.02 -6.95 -13.43
N TYR A 185 -7.90 -6.97 -14.14
CA TYR A 185 -7.16 -5.78 -14.59
C TYR A 185 -7.30 -5.62 -16.09
N ARG A 186 -7.63 -4.41 -16.56
CA ARG A 186 -7.91 -4.13 -17.97
C ARG A 186 -6.81 -3.28 -18.61
N GLU A 187 -6.74 -3.33 -19.94
CA GLU A 187 -5.72 -2.58 -20.70
C GLU A 187 -5.85 -1.06 -20.58
N ASP A 188 -7.04 -0.56 -20.30
CA ASP A 188 -7.32 0.86 -20.07
C ASP A 188 -6.89 1.37 -18.69
N GLY A 189 -6.38 0.48 -17.85
CA GLY A 189 -5.96 0.79 -16.47
C GLY A 189 -7.05 0.57 -15.43
N SER A 190 -8.29 0.32 -15.83
CA SER A 190 -9.38 0.02 -14.89
C SER A 190 -9.21 -1.36 -14.26
N ALA A 191 -9.72 -1.52 -13.04
CA ALA A 191 -9.70 -2.82 -12.35
C ALA A 191 -10.87 -2.99 -11.39
N ASP A 192 -11.27 -4.25 -11.18
CA ASP A 192 -12.13 -4.66 -10.08
C ASP A 192 -11.37 -5.62 -9.18
N ARG A 193 -11.47 -5.45 -7.87
CA ARG A 193 -10.74 -6.26 -6.90
C ARG A 193 -11.62 -6.66 -5.73
N VAL A 194 -11.44 -7.89 -5.28
CA VAL A 194 -12.06 -8.43 -4.07
C VAL A 194 -10.99 -9.11 -3.21
N GLU A 195 -11.10 -8.96 -1.91
CA GLU A 195 -10.29 -9.67 -0.93
C GLU A 195 -11.20 -10.43 0.05
N TYR A 196 -10.66 -11.48 0.63
CA TYR A 196 -11.36 -12.32 1.59
C TYR A 196 -10.54 -12.45 2.86
N HIS A 197 -11.21 -12.55 3.98
CA HIS A 197 -10.58 -12.97 5.24
C HIS A 197 -10.16 -14.44 5.16
N MET A 198 -9.23 -14.86 6.01
CA MET A 198 -8.75 -16.24 6.05
C MET A 198 -9.88 -17.26 6.33
N ASN A 199 -10.98 -16.86 6.96
CA ASN A 199 -12.18 -17.68 7.16
C ASN A 199 -13.07 -17.79 5.91
N GLY A 200 -12.73 -17.12 4.79
CA GLY A 200 -13.45 -17.13 3.52
C GLY A 200 -14.54 -16.08 3.38
N ASN A 201 -14.83 -15.30 4.41
CA ASN A 201 -15.76 -14.17 4.30
C ASN A 201 -15.13 -13.04 3.49
N LEU A 202 -15.97 -12.28 2.75
CA LEU A 202 -15.52 -11.10 2.02
C LEU A 202 -14.90 -10.09 3.00
N ALA A 203 -13.72 -9.56 2.67
CA ALA A 203 -13.01 -8.55 3.43
C ALA A 203 -13.06 -7.18 2.75
N LEU A 204 -12.92 -7.17 1.41
CA LEU A 204 -12.85 -5.94 0.61
C LEU A 204 -13.47 -6.15 -0.76
N LYS A 205 -14.13 -5.11 -1.27
CA LYS A 205 -14.54 -5.01 -2.67
C LYS A 205 -14.34 -3.58 -3.14
N GLU A 206 -13.65 -3.42 -4.26
CA GLU A 206 -13.34 -2.11 -4.81
C GLU A 206 -13.25 -2.13 -6.33
N SER A 207 -13.40 -0.96 -6.94
CA SER A 207 -13.26 -0.76 -8.38
C SER A 207 -12.47 0.51 -8.65
N PHE A 208 -11.65 0.47 -9.69
CA PHE A 208 -10.78 1.56 -10.10
C PHE A 208 -11.09 1.97 -11.55
N SER A 209 -11.10 3.26 -11.82
CA SER A 209 -10.99 3.79 -13.18
C SER A 209 -9.53 3.85 -13.64
N ASP A 210 -8.60 4.02 -12.70
CA ASP A 210 -7.16 3.88 -12.93
C ASP A 210 -6.49 3.30 -11.68
N TYR A 211 -6.21 1.99 -11.72
CA TYR A 211 -5.60 1.24 -10.63
C TYR A 211 -4.19 1.75 -10.30
N TYR A 212 -3.41 2.16 -11.31
CA TYR A 212 -2.02 2.55 -11.12
C TYR A 212 -1.84 3.94 -10.51
N ASN A 213 -2.85 4.78 -10.62
CA ASN A 213 -2.91 6.10 -10.00
C ASN A 213 -3.87 6.14 -8.80
N ASP A 214 -4.35 4.98 -8.34
CA ASP A 214 -5.27 4.82 -7.19
C ASP A 214 -6.58 5.61 -7.33
N ILE A 215 -7.07 5.73 -8.57
CA ILE A 215 -8.31 6.44 -8.87
C ILE A 215 -9.48 5.46 -8.81
N HIS A 216 -10.17 5.46 -7.68
CA HIS A 216 -11.36 4.64 -7.47
C HIS A 216 -12.56 5.13 -8.27
N ASN A 217 -13.46 4.21 -8.59
CA ASN A 217 -14.80 4.49 -9.10
C ASN A 217 -15.84 3.54 -8.49
N GLY A 218 -17.12 3.84 -8.68
CA GLY A 218 -18.17 2.96 -8.18
C GLY A 218 -18.27 2.94 -6.67
N THR A 219 -18.04 1.78 -6.06
CA THR A 219 -18.17 1.60 -4.62
C THR A 219 -17.00 0.82 -4.05
N TYR A 220 -16.42 1.35 -2.98
CA TYR A 220 -15.51 0.65 -2.08
C TYR A 220 -16.32 0.09 -0.91
N GLU A 221 -16.12 -1.18 -0.54
CA GLU A 221 -16.78 -1.83 0.59
C GLU A 221 -15.76 -2.67 1.37
N GLY A 222 -15.65 -2.41 2.67
CA GLY A 222 -14.84 -3.18 3.60
C GLY A 222 -15.73 -3.90 4.61
N TYR A 223 -15.37 -5.14 4.97
CA TYR A 223 -16.18 -6.01 5.79
C TYR A 223 -15.42 -6.52 7.00
N TYR A 224 -16.09 -6.67 8.12
CA TYR A 224 -15.56 -7.36 9.30
C TYR A 224 -15.35 -8.86 9.00
N GLU A 225 -14.52 -9.53 9.80
CA GLU A 225 -14.33 -10.99 9.71
C GLU A 225 -15.64 -11.78 9.87
N SER A 226 -16.65 -11.21 10.52
CA SER A 226 -18.01 -11.78 10.63
C SER A 226 -18.77 -11.79 9.29
N GLY A 227 -18.26 -11.07 8.27
CA GLY A 227 -18.94 -10.86 6.99
C GLY A 227 -19.91 -9.67 6.99
N GLN A 228 -20.03 -8.96 8.12
CA GLN A 228 -20.83 -7.74 8.19
C GLN A 228 -20.11 -6.56 7.53
N LEU A 229 -20.85 -5.72 6.81
CA LEU A 229 -20.32 -4.48 6.23
C LEU A 229 -19.81 -3.58 7.36
N GLY A 230 -18.52 -3.14 7.25
CA GLY A 230 -17.86 -2.25 8.19
C GLY A 230 -17.74 -0.84 7.66
N VAL A 231 -17.46 -0.69 6.37
CA VAL A 231 -17.28 0.60 5.71
C VAL A 231 -17.78 0.54 4.28
N ARG A 232 -18.34 1.62 3.80
CA ARG A 232 -18.70 1.83 2.40
C ARG A 232 -18.33 3.24 1.98
N GLU A 233 -17.70 3.37 0.82
CA GLU A 233 -17.56 4.65 0.14
C GLU A 233 -18.09 4.55 -1.27
N LYS A 234 -19.04 5.40 -1.63
CA LYS A 234 -19.56 5.52 -2.98
C LYS A 234 -18.95 6.74 -3.65
N TYR A 235 -18.12 6.50 -4.64
CA TYR A 235 -17.54 7.54 -5.48
C TYR A 235 -18.55 8.05 -6.48
N LEU A 236 -18.69 9.37 -6.56
CA LEU A 236 -19.63 10.07 -7.43
C LEU A 236 -18.85 10.85 -8.49
N GLU A 237 -19.57 11.40 -9.45
CA GLU A 237 -18.97 12.31 -10.43
C GLU A 237 -18.45 13.59 -9.76
N ASN A 238 -17.51 14.28 -10.42
CA ASN A 238 -16.92 15.55 -9.97
C ASN A 238 -16.12 15.46 -8.64
N GLY A 239 -15.50 14.31 -8.36
CA GLY A 239 -14.64 14.12 -7.20
C GLY A 239 -15.38 14.10 -5.86
N LYS A 240 -16.68 13.91 -5.86
CA LYS A 240 -17.46 13.74 -4.63
C LYS A 240 -17.56 12.29 -4.21
N SER A 241 -17.75 12.05 -2.89
CA SER A 241 -18.08 10.73 -2.39
C SER A 241 -19.02 10.79 -1.17
N ILE A 242 -19.72 9.68 -0.96
CA ILE A 242 -20.51 9.41 0.24
C ILE A 242 -19.81 8.30 1.00
N TYR A 243 -19.42 8.57 2.23
CA TYR A 243 -18.74 7.65 3.11
C TYR A 243 -19.67 7.22 4.24
N GLU A 244 -19.71 5.92 4.53
CA GLU A 244 -20.53 5.31 5.57
C GLU A 244 -19.70 4.29 6.36
N GLU A 245 -19.79 4.33 7.69
CA GLU A 245 -19.28 3.29 8.59
C GLU A 245 -20.43 2.59 9.32
N PHE A 246 -20.18 1.35 9.70
CA PHE A 246 -21.15 0.53 10.40
C PHE A 246 -20.51 -0.13 11.62
N TYR A 247 -21.25 -0.25 12.69
CA TYR A 247 -20.88 -1.06 13.83
C TYR A 247 -20.90 -2.56 13.48
N PRO A 248 -20.19 -3.42 14.26
CA PRO A 248 -20.24 -4.87 14.05
C PRO A 248 -21.65 -5.48 14.15
N ASN A 249 -22.60 -4.80 14.78
CA ASN A 249 -24.01 -5.20 14.82
C ASN A 249 -24.81 -4.79 13.56
N GLY A 250 -24.14 -4.19 12.55
CA GLY A 250 -24.69 -3.77 11.27
C GLY A 250 -25.43 -2.43 11.28
N ARG A 251 -25.51 -1.74 12.44
CA ARG A 251 -26.08 -0.41 12.49
C ARG A 251 -25.11 0.63 11.97
N PRO A 252 -25.57 1.70 11.31
CA PRO A 252 -24.68 2.79 10.92
C PRO A 252 -24.02 3.43 12.15
N SER A 253 -22.74 3.78 12.03
CA SER A 253 -21.98 4.54 13.01
C SER A 253 -21.66 5.94 12.51
N LEU A 254 -21.36 6.08 11.21
CA LEU A 254 -21.02 7.34 10.56
C LEU A 254 -21.58 7.40 9.15
N LYS A 255 -22.01 8.57 8.72
CA LYS A 255 -22.28 8.92 7.32
C LYS A 255 -21.83 10.36 7.07
N CYS A 256 -21.02 10.56 6.04
CA CYS A 256 -20.58 11.90 5.65
C CYS A 256 -20.34 12.00 4.13
N ASN A 257 -20.27 13.25 3.68
CA ASN A 257 -19.98 13.57 2.29
C ASN A 257 -18.61 14.20 2.18
N TYR A 258 -17.86 13.81 1.14
CA TYR A 258 -16.57 14.37 0.82
C TYR A 258 -16.56 14.98 -0.58
N VAL A 259 -15.63 15.91 -0.78
CA VAL A 259 -15.20 16.40 -2.07
C VAL A 259 -13.68 16.35 -2.14
N ASN A 260 -13.14 15.85 -3.24
CA ASN A 260 -11.71 15.91 -3.51
C ASN A 260 -11.37 17.29 -4.08
N TYR A 261 -10.43 17.97 -3.44
CA TYR A 261 -9.90 19.25 -3.89
C TYR A 261 -8.38 19.17 -3.94
N GLU A 262 -7.82 19.30 -5.12
CA GLU A 262 -6.39 19.00 -5.38
C GLU A 262 -6.06 17.58 -4.88
N ASP A 263 -5.12 17.41 -3.97
CA ASP A 263 -4.72 16.11 -3.40
C ASP A 263 -5.35 15.85 -2.01
N GLU A 264 -6.32 16.68 -1.59
CA GLU A 264 -6.97 16.57 -0.28
C GLU A 264 -8.43 16.15 -0.40
N LYS A 265 -8.88 15.35 0.57
CA LYS A 265 -10.26 14.92 0.73
C LYS A 265 -10.92 15.74 1.84
N LEU A 266 -11.85 16.61 1.45
CA LEU A 266 -12.50 17.57 2.34
C LEU A 266 -13.94 17.15 2.67
N LEU A 267 -14.36 17.26 3.94
CA LEU A 267 -15.77 17.17 4.32
C LEU A 267 -16.56 18.31 3.67
N ASP A 268 -17.61 17.97 2.92
CA ASP A 268 -18.45 18.94 2.21
C ASP A 268 -19.91 18.49 2.19
N GLY A 269 -20.75 19.10 3.00
CA GLY A 269 -22.15 18.76 3.18
C GLY A 269 -22.47 18.09 4.52
N GLU A 270 -23.36 17.13 4.52
CA GLU A 270 -23.83 16.48 5.73
C GLU A 270 -22.82 15.53 6.35
N TYR A 271 -22.75 15.55 7.68
CA TYR A 271 -22.06 14.63 8.56
C TYR A 271 -23.03 14.13 9.62
N THR A 272 -23.18 12.81 9.77
CA THR A 272 -24.11 12.22 10.73
C THR A 272 -23.42 11.05 11.44
N GLU A 273 -23.40 11.07 12.76
CA GLU A 273 -22.81 10.04 13.60
C GLU A 273 -23.88 9.46 14.55
N TYR A 274 -23.81 8.16 14.80
CA TYR A 274 -24.76 7.45 15.65
C TYR A 274 -24.06 6.75 16.80
N TYR A 275 -24.73 6.58 17.91
CA TYR A 275 -24.35 5.66 18.96
C TYR A 275 -24.64 4.21 18.56
N GLU A 276 -23.95 3.26 19.17
CA GLU A 276 -24.15 1.82 18.89
C GLU A 276 -25.59 1.34 19.18
N ASN A 277 -26.30 2.01 20.10
CA ASN A 277 -27.72 1.75 20.35
C ASN A 277 -28.65 2.24 19.20
N GLY A 278 -28.11 2.97 18.23
CA GLY A 278 -28.81 3.51 17.05
C GLY A 278 -29.33 4.92 17.23
N ASN A 279 -29.20 5.53 18.41
CA ASN A 279 -29.57 6.94 18.62
C ASN A 279 -28.60 7.86 17.87
N LEU A 280 -29.12 8.97 17.36
CA LEU A 280 -28.32 10.03 16.75
C LEU A 280 -27.34 10.59 17.80
N LYS A 281 -26.04 10.56 17.50
CA LYS A 281 -24.98 11.13 18.33
C LYS A 281 -24.67 12.56 17.90
N ALA A 282 -24.39 12.76 16.62
CA ALA A 282 -24.12 14.06 16.07
C ALA A 282 -24.69 14.19 14.65
N ASN A 283 -25.15 15.40 14.32
CA ASN A 283 -25.42 15.80 12.94
C ASN A 283 -24.77 17.16 12.73
N ALA A 284 -24.00 17.31 11.66
CA ALA A 284 -23.26 18.50 11.35
C ALA A 284 -23.31 18.79 9.85
N TYR A 285 -23.01 20.03 9.49
CA TYR A 285 -22.88 20.45 8.12
C TYR A 285 -21.53 21.16 7.94
N TYR A 286 -20.78 20.69 6.96
CA TYR A 286 -19.46 21.20 6.62
C TYR A 286 -19.47 21.86 5.24
N ASN A 287 -18.64 22.87 5.08
CA ASN A 287 -18.29 23.49 3.82
C ASN A 287 -16.76 23.45 3.70
N GLN A 288 -16.23 22.53 2.92
CA GLN A 288 -14.78 22.32 2.71
C GLN A 288 -14.01 22.29 4.05
N ASN A 289 -14.34 21.34 4.92
CA ASN A 289 -13.79 21.17 6.26
C ASN A 289 -14.16 22.28 7.27
N VAL A 290 -14.94 23.28 6.90
CA VAL A 290 -15.40 24.32 7.82
C VAL A 290 -16.75 23.93 8.41
N LEU A 291 -16.79 23.65 9.72
CA LEU A 291 -18.03 23.36 10.45
C LEU A 291 -18.93 24.60 10.49
N GLU A 292 -20.12 24.51 9.88
CA GLU A 292 -21.08 25.64 9.84
C GLU A 292 -22.17 25.51 10.90
N LYS A 293 -22.73 24.32 11.07
CA LYS A 293 -23.79 24.05 12.07
C LYS A 293 -23.69 22.60 12.55
N PHE A 294 -24.16 22.37 13.78
CA PHE A 294 -24.17 21.03 14.35
C PHE A 294 -25.22 20.88 15.46
N VAL A 295 -25.55 19.62 15.70
CA VAL A 295 -26.39 19.14 16.81
C VAL A 295 -25.69 17.93 17.41
N ILE A 296 -25.60 17.86 18.72
CA ILE A 296 -25.04 16.72 19.46
C ILE A 296 -26.06 16.24 20.47
N ASN A 297 -26.33 14.98 20.52
CA ASN A 297 -27.27 14.37 21.46
C ASN A 297 -26.55 13.51 22.48
N TYR A 298 -27.14 13.35 23.65
CA TYR A 298 -26.74 12.33 24.62
C TYR A 298 -27.09 10.92 24.14
N PRO A 299 -26.48 9.88 24.73
CA PRO A 299 -26.78 8.50 24.35
C PRO A 299 -28.25 8.08 24.51
N ASN A 300 -29.02 8.78 25.34
CA ASN A 300 -30.47 8.57 25.47
C ASN A 300 -31.30 9.27 24.35
N GLY A 301 -30.62 9.93 23.39
CA GLY A 301 -31.25 10.63 22.27
C GLY A 301 -31.72 12.07 22.57
N VAL A 302 -31.54 12.53 23.79
CA VAL A 302 -31.89 13.91 24.17
C VAL A 302 -30.84 14.88 23.60
N LEU A 303 -31.29 16.01 23.09
CA LEU A 303 -30.40 17.07 22.60
C LEU A 303 -29.53 17.61 23.75
N GLY A 304 -28.20 17.54 23.53
CA GLY A 304 -27.22 18.06 24.49
C GLY A 304 -26.63 19.39 24.07
N PHE A 305 -26.26 19.54 22.80
CA PHE A 305 -25.63 20.75 22.32
C PHE A 305 -26.04 21.04 20.87
N SER A 306 -26.22 22.32 20.54
CA SER A 306 -26.40 22.75 19.15
C SER A 306 -25.67 24.07 18.90
N GLY A 307 -25.16 24.27 17.69
CA GLY A 307 -24.49 25.49 17.27
C GLY A 307 -24.71 25.78 15.79
N ASP A 308 -24.78 27.08 15.48
CA ASP A 308 -24.86 27.61 14.12
C ASP A 308 -23.88 28.78 14.02
N LYS A 309 -22.77 28.57 13.30
CA LYS A 309 -21.71 29.58 13.17
C LYS A 309 -22.17 30.78 12.36
N ILE A 310 -23.03 30.57 11.36
CA ILE A 310 -23.55 31.65 10.50
C ILE A 310 -24.43 32.54 11.30
N LYS A 311 -25.31 31.98 12.15
CA LYS A 311 -26.21 32.73 13.04
C LYS A 311 -25.55 33.12 14.35
N GLN A 312 -24.28 32.77 14.59
CA GLN A 312 -23.54 33.05 15.81
C GLN A 312 -24.31 32.68 17.08
N ASN A 313 -24.91 31.52 17.09
CA ASN A 313 -25.64 31.00 18.24
C ASN A 313 -25.23 29.60 18.63
N ALA A 314 -25.34 29.27 19.91
CA ALA A 314 -25.17 27.95 20.46
C ALA A 314 -26.11 27.76 21.69
N LYS A 315 -26.45 26.47 21.95
CA LYS A 315 -27.33 26.12 23.09
C LYS A 315 -26.83 24.83 23.72
N ILE A 316 -26.89 24.77 25.05
CA ILE A 316 -26.56 23.61 25.86
C ILE A 316 -27.75 23.16 26.65
N TYR A 317 -28.02 21.87 26.69
CA TYR A 317 -29.16 21.27 27.39
C TYR A 317 -28.68 20.18 28.36
N SER A 318 -29.45 19.94 29.42
CA SER A 318 -29.25 18.83 30.35
C SER A 318 -29.65 17.50 29.74
N LYS A 319 -29.25 16.38 30.35
CA LYS A 319 -29.70 15.02 29.95
C LYS A 319 -31.22 14.81 30.01
N ASN A 320 -31.93 15.69 30.71
CA ASN A 320 -33.40 15.72 30.77
C ASN A 320 -34.04 16.66 29.73
N GLY A 321 -33.22 17.33 28.91
CA GLY A 321 -33.71 18.25 27.87
C GLY A 321 -33.98 19.67 28.32
N GLU A 322 -33.58 20.04 29.53
CA GLU A 322 -33.72 21.42 30.01
C GLU A 322 -32.61 22.28 29.40
N LEU A 323 -32.98 23.47 28.88
CA LEU A 323 -31.97 24.40 28.36
C LEU A 323 -31.19 25.00 29.55
N ILE A 324 -29.86 24.78 29.55
CA ILE A 324 -28.96 25.29 30.59
C ILE A 324 -28.40 26.65 30.21
N MET A 325 -27.94 26.80 28.98
CA MET A 325 -27.24 27.97 28.51
C MET A 325 -27.53 28.24 27.04
N SER A 326 -27.58 29.49 26.65
CA SER A 326 -27.54 29.88 25.24
C SER A 326 -26.55 31.01 25.02
N PHE A 327 -25.93 30.97 23.85
CA PHE A 327 -25.03 31.98 23.33
C PHE A 327 -25.66 32.55 22.06
N VAL A 328 -25.83 33.87 22.00
CA VAL A 328 -26.45 34.57 20.87
C VAL A 328 -25.69 35.87 20.61
N ASN A 329 -25.17 36.07 19.41
CA ASN A 329 -24.46 37.28 18.98
C ASN A 329 -23.38 37.76 19.99
N GLY A 330 -22.57 36.83 20.50
CA GLY A 330 -21.50 37.17 21.45
C GLY A 330 -21.94 37.33 22.91
N GLN A 331 -23.19 37.11 23.21
CA GLN A 331 -23.73 37.21 24.59
C GLN A 331 -24.17 35.87 25.13
N ILE A 332 -23.86 35.59 26.39
CA ILE A 332 -24.22 34.36 27.09
C ILE A 332 -25.48 34.62 27.91
N TYR A 333 -26.47 33.75 27.72
CA TYR A 333 -27.72 33.76 28.47
C TYR A 333 -27.85 32.44 29.24
N TYR A 334 -27.92 32.54 30.58
CA TYR A 334 -28.25 31.37 31.42
C TYR A 334 -29.77 31.30 31.60
N LEU A 335 -30.32 30.10 31.53
CA LEU A 335 -31.76 29.94 31.80
C LEU A 335 -32.00 29.99 33.31
N ASN A 336 -32.91 30.80 33.68
CA ASN A 336 -33.45 31.14 35.00
C ASN A 336 -32.81 32.32 35.70
N GLY A 337 -32.57 33.46 35.14
CA GLY A 337 -32.42 34.73 35.83
C GLY A 337 -32.05 34.77 37.34
N ILE A 338 -31.71 33.63 37.92
CA ILE A 338 -31.30 33.42 39.30
C ILE A 338 -29.78 33.49 39.32
N LEU A 339 -29.24 34.51 39.89
CA LEU A 339 -27.88 34.65 40.38
C LEU A 339 -27.62 33.54 41.43
N GLY A 340 -27.24 32.36 40.95
CA GLY A 340 -27.01 31.16 41.77
C GLY A 340 -26.70 29.93 40.94
N TYR A 341 -26.11 30.13 39.77
CA TYR A 341 -25.62 29.02 38.95
C TYR A 341 -24.45 28.34 39.66
N ASP A 342 -24.62 27.04 40.01
CA ASP A 342 -23.51 26.18 40.41
C ASP A 342 -22.87 25.61 39.15
N PRO A 343 -21.69 26.11 38.73
CA PRO A 343 -21.01 25.61 37.54
C PRO A 343 -20.59 24.15 37.67
N TYR A 344 -20.66 23.59 38.87
CA TYR A 344 -20.28 22.16 39.11
C TYR A 344 -21.49 21.21 39.02
N ALA A 345 -22.73 21.70 39.08
CA ALA A 345 -23.94 20.88 39.03
C ALA A 345 -24.12 20.15 37.69
N PHE A 346 -23.52 20.65 36.59
CA PHE A 346 -23.63 20.09 35.24
C PHE A 346 -22.27 19.73 34.64
N LYS A 347 -21.25 19.55 35.48
CA LYS A 347 -19.87 19.27 35.01
C LYS A 347 -19.76 17.97 34.24
N GLU A 348 -20.52 16.95 34.59
CA GLU A 348 -20.49 15.65 33.86
C GLU A 348 -21.15 15.77 32.48
N GLU A 349 -22.28 16.46 32.39
CA GLU A 349 -22.97 16.72 31.10
C GLU A 349 -22.13 17.59 30.18
N GLN A 350 -21.48 18.61 30.73
CA GLN A 350 -20.59 19.50 29.97
C GLN A 350 -19.39 18.71 29.42
N LEU A 351 -18.72 17.88 30.24
CA LEU A 351 -17.59 17.06 29.85
C LEU A 351 -17.97 16.05 28.76
N GLU A 352 -19.17 15.47 28.80
CA GLU A 352 -19.63 14.55 27.77
C GLU A 352 -19.87 15.26 26.43
N VAL A 353 -20.45 16.42 26.44
CA VAL A 353 -20.68 17.29 25.26
C VAL A 353 -19.34 17.78 24.69
N GLU A 354 -18.41 18.23 25.55
CA GLU A 354 -17.07 18.66 25.15
C GLU A 354 -16.30 17.52 24.48
N ARG A 355 -16.35 16.29 25.05
CA ARG A 355 -15.72 15.12 24.45
C ARG A 355 -16.26 14.80 23.06
N VAL A 356 -17.56 14.94 22.83
CA VAL A 356 -18.14 14.73 21.49
C VAL A 356 -17.74 15.84 20.54
N LEU A 357 -17.72 17.09 21.03
CA LEU A 357 -17.25 18.24 20.24
C LEU A 357 -15.80 18.11 19.80
N GLU A 358 -14.90 17.70 20.71
CA GLU A 358 -13.47 17.50 20.41
C GLU A 358 -13.25 16.42 19.36
N ASN A 359 -14.15 15.44 19.29
CA ASN A 359 -14.07 14.35 18.31
C ASN A 359 -14.79 14.65 16.98
N LEU A 360 -15.53 15.79 16.89
CA LEU A 360 -16.03 16.20 15.57
C LEU A 360 -14.86 16.66 14.70
N PRO A 361 -14.77 16.15 13.47
CA PRO A 361 -13.72 16.56 12.54
C PRO A 361 -13.69 18.09 12.38
N TYR A 362 -12.48 18.67 12.41
CA TYR A 362 -12.25 20.11 12.16
C TYR A 362 -13.06 21.06 13.07
N SER A 363 -13.46 20.62 14.26
CA SER A 363 -14.16 21.47 15.21
C SER A 363 -13.18 22.46 15.85
N ASN A 364 -13.14 23.69 15.37
CA ASN A 364 -12.41 24.81 15.99
C ASN A 364 -13.23 25.47 17.12
N TYR A 365 -14.17 24.75 17.75
CA TYR A 365 -15.02 25.24 18.84
C TYR A 365 -14.41 25.04 20.23
N VAL A 366 -13.12 24.73 20.33
CA VAL A 366 -12.44 24.81 21.64
C VAL A 366 -12.45 26.28 22.05
N ALA A 367 -13.24 26.60 23.06
CA ALA A 367 -13.22 27.91 23.71
C ALA A 367 -11.77 28.19 24.12
N LYS A 368 -11.13 29.18 23.50
CA LYS A 368 -9.92 29.75 24.08
C LYS A 368 -10.32 30.36 25.39
N GLU A 369 -9.74 29.85 26.48
CA GLU A 369 -9.75 30.46 27.81
C GLU A 369 -9.40 31.95 27.76
#